data_b10a8877961f397eac4bb6ce61d45498
#
_entry.id   b10a8877961f397eac4bb6ce61d45498
#
_cell.length_a   1.000
_cell.length_b   1.000
_cell.length_c   1.000
_cell.angle_alpha   90.00
_cell.angle_beta   90.00
_cell.angle_gamma   90.00
#
_symmetry.space_group_name_H-M   'P 1'
#
loop_
_entity.id
_entity.type
_entity.pdbx_description
1 polymer ?
#
loop_
_entity_poly.entity_id
_entity_poly.type
_entity_poly.pdbx_seq_one_letter_code
_entity_poly.pdbx_strand_id
1 'polypeptide(L)'
;MKCYFILFLCVPQILLSFCYEPSPPWSKPSKPMVPWCVDEWTNTHTCSDWEIDNYNYEVQNYNYEVQNYIYDLQNYLYEAEDYVNCEINSLNY
;
A
#
# COMPACT_ATOMS: atom_id res chain seq x y z
N MET A 1 4.09 48.82 -10.03
CA MET A 1 3.33 47.96 -10.98
C MET A 1 4.04 46.64 -11.19
N LYS A 2 5.21 46.70 -11.65
CA LYS A 2 5.91 45.47 -11.97
C LYS A 2 6.23 44.64 -10.75
N CYS A 3 6.35 45.26 -9.61
CA CYS A 3 6.61 44.55 -8.37
C CYS A 3 5.47 43.60 -8.02
N TYR A 4 4.27 43.92 -8.42
CA TYR A 4 3.13 43.07 -8.15
C TYR A 4 3.25 41.74 -8.86
N PHE A 5 3.70 41.78 -10.09
CA PHE A 5 3.87 40.56 -10.84
C PHE A 5 4.92 39.66 -10.22
N ILE A 6 5.98 40.23 -9.74
CA ILE A 6 7.07 39.49 -9.12
C ILE A 6 6.57 38.82 -7.85
N LEU A 7 5.83 39.52 -7.02
CA LEU A 7 5.28 38.98 -5.80
C LEU A 7 4.28 37.87 -6.11
N PHE A 8 3.50 38.08 -7.14
CA PHE A 8 2.50 37.12 -7.54
C PHE A 8 3.14 35.82 -8.00
N LEU A 9 4.25 35.89 -8.70
CA LEU A 9 4.99 34.72 -9.14
C LEU A 9 5.64 33.95 -8.00
N CYS A 10 6.00 34.62 -6.93
CA CYS A 10 6.58 33.95 -5.78
C CYS A 10 5.63 32.96 -5.12
N VAL A 11 4.35 33.28 -5.11
CA VAL A 11 3.37 32.40 -4.49
C VAL A 11 3.34 31.01 -5.13
N PRO A 12 3.26 30.88 -6.46
CA PRO A 12 3.35 29.56 -7.07
C PRO A 12 4.64 28.82 -6.76
N GLN A 13 5.75 29.54 -6.66
CA GLN A 13 7.01 28.93 -6.34
C GLN A 13 7.02 28.30 -4.95
N ILE A 14 6.39 28.95 -3.99
CA ILE A 14 6.27 28.42 -2.65
C ILE A 14 5.49 27.11 -2.67
N LEU A 15 4.41 27.08 -3.44
CA LEU A 15 3.60 25.86 -3.56
C LEU A 15 4.37 24.73 -4.23
N LEU A 16 5.22 25.05 -5.21
CA LEU A 16 6.02 24.06 -5.91
C LEU A 16 7.10 23.47 -5.03
N SER A 17 7.53 24.17 -3.98
CA SER A 17 8.55 23.65 -3.09
C SER A 17 8.00 22.69 -2.04
N PHE A 18 6.69 22.53 -2.01
CA PHE A 18 6.05 21.64 -1.08
C PHE A 18 6.09 20.21 -1.61
N CYS A 19 6.65 19.30 -0.80
CA CYS A 19 6.76 17.90 -1.17
C CYS A 19 5.61 17.11 -0.59
N TYR A 20 5.03 16.24 -1.39
CA TYR A 20 3.91 15.43 -0.98
C TYR A 20 4.38 14.17 -0.27
N GLU A 21 4.00 14.03 0.99
CA GLU A 21 4.33 12.84 1.76
C GLU A 21 3.30 11.75 1.49
N PRO A 22 3.71 10.59 0.97
CA PRO A 22 2.77 9.53 0.68
C PRO A 22 2.32 8.82 1.94
N SER A 23 1.18 8.15 1.85
CA SER A 23 0.65 7.34 2.93
C SER A 23 0.82 5.87 2.61
N PRO A 24 1.20 5.05 3.60
CA PRO A 24 1.29 3.61 3.37
C PRO A 24 -0.10 3.00 3.11
N PRO A 25 -0.16 1.87 2.42
CA PRO A 25 -1.45 1.22 2.18
C PRO A 25 -2.09 0.77 3.50
N TRP A 26 -3.42 0.84 3.52
CA TRP A 26 -4.21 0.60 4.73
C TRP A 26 -4.48 -0.86 5.00
N SER A 27 -4.75 -1.60 3.95
CA SER A 27 -5.45 -2.88 4.06
C SER A 27 -4.48 -4.03 3.94
N LYS A 28 -3.77 -4.32 5.00
CA LYS A 28 -2.99 -5.54 5.04
C LYS A 28 -3.96 -6.71 5.06
N PRO A 29 -3.87 -7.65 4.11
CA PRO A 29 -4.78 -8.79 4.07
C PRO A 29 -4.62 -9.68 5.29
N SER A 30 -5.73 -10.29 5.71
CA SER A 30 -5.75 -11.24 6.81
C SER A 30 -5.79 -12.65 6.26
N LYS A 31 -4.86 -13.48 6.74
CA LYS A 31 -4.80 -14.86 6.33
C LYS A 31 -6.05 -15.60 6.83
N PRO A 32 -6.69 -16.41 5.99
CA PRO A 32 -7.86 -17.18 6.42
C PRO A 32 -7.50 -18.15 7.54
N MET A 33 -8.47 -18.36 8.43
CA MET A 33 -8.27 -19.33 9.50
C MET A 33 -8.44 -20.75 8.94
N VAL A 34 -7.53 -21.63 9.35
CA VAL A 34 -7.62 -23.04 9.00
C VAL A 34 -8.89 -23.60 9.67
N PRO A 35 -9.73 -24.37 8.93
CA PRO A 35 -10.92 -24.92 9.53
C PRO A 35 -10.61 -25.82 10.73
N TRP A 36 -11.52 -25.83 11.71
CA TRP A 36 -11.34 -26.64 12.91
C TRP A 36 -11.25 -28.13 12.62
N CYS A 37 -11.80 -28.55 11.48
CA CYS A 37 -11.78 -29.95 11.04
C CYS A 37 -10.45 -30.40 10.45
N VAL A 38 -9.46 -29.51 10.37
CA VAL A 38 -8.11 -29.84 9.88
C VAL A 38 -7.19 -30.08 11.06
N ASP A 39 -6.45 -31.20 11.01
CA ASP A 39 -5.39 -31.49 11.97
C ASP A 39 -4.06 -31.26 11.27
N GLU A 40 -3.45 -30.14 11.61
CA GLU A 40 -2.18 -29.76 10.98
C GLU A 40 -1.01 -30.65 11.41
N TRP A 41 -1.12 -31.25 12.60
CA TRP A 41 -0.06 -32.12 13.11
C TRP A 41 0.07 -33.41 12.29
N THR A 42 -1.08 -34.00 11.94
CA THR A 42 -1.11 -35.25 11.19
C THR A 42 -1.33 -35.02 9.71
N ASN A 43 -1.56 -33.78 9.31
CA ASN A 43 -1.87 -33.41 7.93
C ASN A 43 -3.09 -34.16 7.40
N THR A 44 -4.12 -34.27 8.24
CA THR A 44 -5.38 -34.93 7.91
C THR A 44 -6.55 -34.01 8.24
N HIS A 45 -7.73 -34.37 7.73
CA HIS A 45 -8.94 -33.59 8.03
C HIS A 45 -10.16 -34.46 8.06
N THR A 46 -11.18 -33.96 8.78
CA THR A 46 -12.51 -34.56 8.81
C THR A 46 -13.55 -33.60 8.20
N CYS A 47 -13.09 -32.62 7.45
CA CYS A 47 -13.95 -31.62 6.84
C CYS A 47 -14.81 -32.23 5.75
N SER A 48 -16.03 -31.67 5.60
CA SER A 48 -16.87 -31.97 4.44
C SER A 48 -16.26 -31.33 3.19
N ASP A 49 -16.73 -31.81 2.03
CA ASP A 49 -16.26 -31.24 0.76
C ASP A 49 -16.57 -29.74 0.69
N TRP A 50 -17.73 -29.34 1.21
CA TRP A 50 -18.11 -27.93 1.22
C TRP A 50 -17.13 -27.09 2.06
N GLU A 51 -16.74 -27.59 3.21
CA GLU A 51 -15.80 -26.88 4.07
C GLU A 51 -14.44 -26.70 3.41
N ILE A 52 -13.98 -27.75 2.73
CA ILE A 52 -12.71 -27.70 2.00
C ILE A 52 -12.81 -26.70 0.85
N ASP A 53 -13.89 -26.76 0.07
CA ASP A 53 -14.07 -25.86 -1.07
C ASP A 53 -14.12 -24.40 -0.62
N ASN A 54 -14.83 -24.15 0.48
CA ASN A 54 -14.94 -22.81 1.03
C ASN A 54 -13.60 -22.28 1.49
N TYR A 55 -12.83 -23.12 2.17
CA TYR A 55 -11.48 -22.70 2.62
C TYR A 55 -10.59 -22.43 1.43
N ASN A 56 -10.61 -23.27 0.41
CA ASN A 56 -9.81 -23.06 -0.78
C ASN A 56 -10.17 -21.75 -1.48
N TYR A 57 -11.46 -21.41 -1.49
CA TYR A 57 -11.91 -20.15 -2.05
C TYR A 57 -11.36 -18.96 -1.24
N GLU A 58 -11.41 -19.06 0.08
CA GLU A 58 -10.87 -18.01 0.95
C GLU A 58 -9.37 -17.84 0.75
N VAL A 59 -8.64 -18.94 0.57
CA VAL A 59 -7.19 -18.88 0.31
C VAL A 59 -6.91 -18.21 -1.02
N GLN A 60 -7.69 -18.51 -2.05
CA GLN A 60 -7.53 -17.88 -3.35
C GLN A 60 -7.77 -16.37 -3.27
N ASN A 61 -8.82 -15.97 -2.55
CA ASN A 61 -9.11 -14.56 -2.33
C ASN A 61 -7.98 -13.87 -1.57
N TYR A 62 -7.48 -14.54 -0.55
CA TYR A 62 -6.37 -14.00 0.22
C TYR A 62 -5.15 -13.79 -0.67
N ASN A 63 -4.82 -14.77 -1.50
CA ASN A 63 -3.68 -14.66 -2.42
C ASN A 63 -3.85 -13.48 -3.37
N TYR A 64 -5.07 -13.26 -3.86
CA TYR A 64 -5.37 -12.13 -4.72
C TYR A 64 -5.18 -10.82 -3.97
N GLU A 65 -5.69 -10.73 -2.75
CA GLU A 65 -5.53 -9.54 -1.92
C GLU A 65 -4.07 -9.25 -1.59
N VAL A 66 -3.28 -10.32 -1.36
CA VAL A 66 -1.85 -10.18 -1.12
C VAL A 66 -1.14 -9.59 -2.33
N GLN A 67 -1.49 -10.06 -3.53
CA GLN A 67 -0.89 -9.52 -4.75
C GLN A 67 -1.19 -8.03 -4.89
N ASN A 68 -2.42 -7.63 -4.64
CA ASN A 68 -2.82 -6.24 -4.69
C ASN A 68 -2.09 -5.41 -3.62
N TYR A 69 -1.96 -5.95 -2.44
CA TYR A 69 -1.27 -5.26 -1.35
C TYR A 69 0.21 -5.08 -1.68
N ILE A 70 0.86 -6.08 -2.25
CA ILE A 70 2.25 -5.97 -2.69
C ILE A 70 2.40 -4.86 -3.72
N TYR A 71 1.47 -4.79 -4.67
CA TYR A 71 1.48 -3.74 -5.68
C TYR A 71 1.37 -2.36 -5.02
N ASP A 72 0.47 -2.22 -4.06
CA ASP A 72 0.28 -0.97 -3.34
C ASP A 72 1.53 -0.58 -2.55
N LEU A 73 2.20 -1.57 -1.95
CA LEU A 73 3.46 -1.33 -1.24
C LEU A 73 4.56 -0.86 -2.18
N GLN A 74 4.63 -1.44 -3.37
CA GLN A 74 5.62 -1.03 -4.37
C GLN A 74 5.37 0.40 -4.82
N ASN A 75 4.10 0.76 -5.03
CA ASN A 75 3.74 2.13 -5.36
C ASN A 75 4.09 3.09 -4.23
N TYR A 76 3.81 2.68 -3.00
CA TYR A 76 4.16 3.50 -1.84
C TYR A 76 5.66 3.74 -1.77
N LEU A 77 6.46 2.71 -2.00
CA LEU A 77 7.92 2.84 -1.99
C LEU A 77 8.38 3.83 -3.05
N TYR A 78 7.80 3.75 -4.24
CA TYR A 78 8.14 4.65 -5.34
C TYR A 78 7.82 6.09 -4.97
N GLU A 79 6.65 6.33 -4.42
CA GLU A 79 6.22 7.66 -4.00
C GLU A 79 7.08 8.18 -2.84
N ALA A 80 7.48 7.29 -1.94
CA ALA A 80 8.35 7.68 -0.82
C ALA A 80 9.73 8.11 -1.31
N GLU A 81 10.25 7.44 -2.33
CA GLU A 81 11.52 7.85 -2.94
C GLU A 81 11.42 9.23 -3.57
N ASP A 82 10.32 9.48 -4.28
CA ASP A 82 10.09 10.80 -4.87
C ASP A 82 9.99 11.88 -3.79
N TYR A 83 9.30 11.57 -2.71
CA TYR A 83 9.19 12.50 -1.59
C TYR A 83 10.55 12.82 -1.00
N VAL A 84 11.38 11.81 -0.75
CA VAL A 84 12.71 11.99 -0.19
C VAL A 84 13.56 12.86 -1.13
N ASN A 85 13.53 12.56 -2.41
CA ASN A 85 14.28 13.33 -3.39
C ASN A 85 13.81 14.79 -3.44
N CYS A 86 12.52 15.00 -3.35
CA CYS A 86 11.95 16.33 -3.31
C CYS A 86 12.44 17.11 -2.09
N GLU A 87 12.43 16.47 -0.91
CA GLU A 87 12.91 17.11 0.32
C GLU A 87 14.40 17.45 0.25
N ILE A 88 15.21 16.54 -0.26
CA ILE A 88 16.63 16.77 -0.42
C ILE A 88 16.87 17.95 -1.35
N ASN A 89 16.17 18.00 -2.47
CA ASN A 89 16.32 19.09 -3.42
C ASN A 89 15.91 20.43 -2.82
N SER A 90 14.91 20.43 -1.95
CA SER A 90 14.45 21.67 -1.33
C SER A 90 15.46 22.21 -0.32
N LEU A 91 16.33 21.36 0.20
CA LEU A 91 17.37 21.77 1.15
C LEU A 91 18.62 22.29 0.48
N ASN A 92 18.75 22.08 -0.81
CA ASN A 92 19.96 22.47 -1.54
C ASN A 92 19.95 23.93 -2.02
N TYR A 93 19.05 24.73 -1.52
CA TYR A 93 19.00 26.15 -1.89
C TYR A 93 19.44 27.09 -0.78
#